data_723e81861a853324feb0730e17b09b41
#
_entry.id   723e81861a853324feb0730e17b09b41
#
_cell.length_a   1.000
_cell.length_b   1.000
_cell.length_c   1.000
_cell.angle_alpha   90.00
_cell.angle_beta   90.00
_cell.angle_gamma   90.00
#
_symmetry.space_group_name_H-M   'P 1'
#
loop_
_entity.id
_entity.type
_entity.pdbx_description
1 polymer ?
#
loop_
_entity_poly.entity_id
_entity_poly.type
_entity_poly.pdbx_seq_one_letter_code
_entity_poly.pdbx_strand_id
1 'polypeptide(L)'
;MFKILHQDLSSEARLGRLETAHGVIETPIFMPVGTQGTVKSVSPDELINLGAQIILGNTYHLFVRPGTETIKKLGGLHSFMNWQKPILTDSGGFQVWSLAKMRKITEEGVEFQNHLDGAKTFIGPETSMEIQSVLGSDIAMLFDECPPYPCDEEYASKSNQMTLRWAERCKEWITKNEPLAGGSSQKQLHFGIVQGSIYSELREESAKGLVDIGFDGYAVGGVSVGEPEKEMIRAVENSVPFLPNDKPRYAMGLGTPSQMLEMIARGIDMFDCVLPTRVARTGTVYTTNGTLNLKNNKFLDDDQPIEEGCECYTCKKGFSRGYIRHLLKSGEILGVRLTTLCNLHFYLNLMKQAREAIRNNSFEDLRKKYQDYGSLRV
;
A
#
# COMPACT_ATOMS: atom_id res chain seq x y z
N MET A 1 -2.06 5.85 18.64
CA MET A 1 -2.82 7.12 18.42
C MET A 1 -2.16 7.90 17.30
N PHE A 2 -2.93 8.53 16.40
CA PHE A 2 -2.38 9.40 15.33
C PHE A 2 -2.31 10.85 15.83
N LYS A 3 -1.19 11.53 15.55
CA LYS A 3 -0.97 12.92 15.92
C LYS A 3 -0.37 13.68 14.75
N ILE A 4 -1.01 14.79 14.35
CA ILE A 4 -0.44 15.74 13.40
C ILE A 4 0.62 16.56 14.12
N LEU A 5 1.83 16.63 13.55
CA LEU A 5 2.98 17.37 14.08
C LEU A 5 3.16 18.72 13.39
N HIS A 6 2.83 18.78 12.10
CA HIS A 6 2.91 19.98 11.28
C HIS A 6 2.00 19.85 10.06
N GLN A 7 1.45 20.96 9.58
CA GLN A 7 0.72 21.04 8.33
C GLN A 7 1.39 22.10 7.45
N ASP A 8 1.55 21.79 6.17
CA ASP A 8 2.11 22.69 5.19
C ASP A 8 1.21 23.92 4.99
N LEU A 9 1.81 25.08 4.79
CA LEU A 9 1.06 26.36 4.69
C LEU A 9 0.38 26.55 3.33
N SER A 10 0.80 25.83 2.29
CA SER A 10 0.36 26.01 0.91
C SER A 10 -0.49 24.87 0.38
N SER A 11 -0.67 23.80 1.16
CA SER A 11 -1.41 22.60 0.77
C SER A 11 -2.02 21.89 1.98
N GLU A 12 -2.78 20.82 1.74
CA GLU A 12 -3.28 19.95 2.81
C GLU A 12 -2.25 18.89 3.26
N ALA A 13 -1.00 18.98 2.78
CA ALA A 13 0.06 18.06 3.17
C ALA A 13 0.36 18.20 4.67
N ARG A 14 0.46 17.05 5.36
CA ARG A 14 0.62 17.03 6.81
C ARG A 14 1.69 16.04 7.25
N LEU A 15 2.50 16.44 8.20
CA LEU A 15 3.44 15.60 8.92
C LEU A 15 2.73 14.97 10.11
N GLY A 16 2.70 13.66 10.20
CA GLY A 16 2.02 12.96 11.28
C GLY A 16 2.87 11.87 11.91
N ARG A 17 2.35 11.32 13.01
CA ARG A 17 2.93 10.20 13.74
C ARG A 17 1.82 9.26 14.17
N LEU A 18 1.88 8.01 13.72
CA LEU A 18 0.98 6.93 14.12
C LEU A 18 1.71 5.96 15.03
N GLU A 19 1.19 5.75 16.22
CA GLU A 19 1.69 4.76 17.18
C GLU A 19 1.00 3.42 16.94
N THR A 20 1.79 2.35 16.83
CA THR A 20 1.33 0.97 16.70
C THR A 20 2.02 0.08 17.72
N ALA A 21 1.62 -1.17 17.81
CA ALA A 21 2.19 -2.15 18.74
C ALA A 21 3.69 -2.42 18.49
N HIS A 22 4.13 -2.40 17.22
CA HIS A 22 5.50 -2.71 16.83
C HIS A 22 6.32 -1.47 16.46
N GLY A 23 5.88 -0.29 16.84
CA GLY A 23 6.64 0.94 16.66
C GLY A 23 5.83 2.11 16.12
N VAL A 24 6.55 3.16 15.81
CA VAL A 24 6.00 4.43 15.35
C VAL A 24 6.19 4.57 13.84
N ILE A 25 5.16 5.06 13.18
CA ILE A 25 5.17 5.37 11.75
C ILE A 25 5.10 6.89 11.60
N GLU A 26 6.06 7.46 10.90
CA GLU A 26 6.06 8.88 10.51
C GLU A 26 5.44 9.03 9.12
N THR A 27 4.42 9.87 9.01
CA THR A 27 3.73 10.12 7.74
C THR A 27 4.14 11.47 7.13
N PRO A 28 4.10 11.61 5.79
CA PRO A 28 3.72 10.63 4.78
C PRO A 28 4.66 9.43 4.71
N ILE A 29 4.10 8.24 4.40
CA ILE A 29 4.87 6.98 4.37
C ILE A 29 4.48 6.12 3.16
N PHE A 30 5.47 5.42 2.60
CA PHE A 30 5.27 4.35 1.62
C PHE A 30 5.48 2.99 2.29
N MET A 31 4.57 2.06 2.04
CA MET A 31 4.59 0.70 2.56
C MET A 31 5.05 -0.27 1.47
N PRO A 32 6.27 -0.82 1.54
CA PRO A 32 6.69 -1.90 0.63
C PRO A 32 5.74 -3.09 0.72
N VAL A 33 5.32 -3.62 -0.45
CA VAL A 33 4.34 -4.69 -0.51
C VAL A 33 5.00 -6.06 -0.37
N GLY A 34 4.65 -6.76 0.71
CA GLY A 34 5.06 -8.12 1.04
C GLY A 34 3.95 -9.14 0.82
N THR A 35 3.50 -9.33 -0.42
CA THR A 35 2.30 -10.10 -0.81
C THR A 35 2.17 -11.48 -0.15
N GLN A 36 3.25 -12.23 -0.05
CA GLN A 36 3.27 -13.60 0.49
C GLN A 36 4.19 -13.70 1.71
N GLY A 37 4.10 -12.73 2.61
CA GLY A 37 4.99 -12.64 3.77
C GLY A 37 6.43 -12.27 3.40
N THR A 38 6.66 -11.64 2.25
CA THR A 38 7.98 -11.15 1.85
C THR A 38 7.86 -10.02 0.83
N VAL A 39 8.65 -8.98 1.00
CA VAL A 39 8.91 -8.00 -0.06
C VAL A 39 9.88 -8.65 -1.06
N LYS A 40 9.47 -8.76 -2.31
CA LYS A 40 10.16 -9.62 -3.30
C LYS A 40 11.64 -9.29 -3.42
N SER A 41 12.48 -10.32 -3.24
CA SER A 41 13.94 -10.29 -3.37
C SER A 41 14.68 -9.48 -2.29
N VAL A 42 14.03 -9.09 -1.18
CA VAL A 42 14.61 -8.27 -0.12
C VAL A 42 14.36 -8.91 1.24
N SER A 43 15.41 -9.01 2.06
CA SER A 43 15.30 -9.51 3.43
C SER A 43 14.76 -8.47 4.40
N PRO A 44 14.27 -8.86 5.58
CA PRO A 44 13.86 -7.93 6.64
C PRO A 44 14.97 -6.94 7.02
N ASP A 45 16.21 -7.39 7.16
CA ASP A 45 17.35 -6.52 7.51
C ASP A 45 17.63 -5.47 6.44
N GLU A 46 17.50 -5.84 5.16
CA GLU A 46 17.64 -4.88 4.05
C GLU A 46 16.54 -3.84 4.06
N LEU A 47 15.28 -4.22 4.36
CA LEU A 47 14.18 -3.29 4.50
C LEU A 47 14.41 -2.30 5.67
N ILE A 48 14.93 -2.80 6.79
CA ILE A 48 15.30 -1.95 7.94
C ILE A 48 16.40 -0.96 7.53
N ASN A 49 17.44 -1.44 6.84
CA ASN A 49 18.56 -0.61 6.38
C ASN A 49 18.13 0.43 5.32
N LEU A 50 17.10 0.13 4.54
CA LEU A 50 16.47 1.08 3.61
C LEU A 50 15.57 2.13 4.32
N GLY A 51 15.31 1.95 5.62
CA GLY A 51 14.46 2.85 6.40
C GLY A 51 12.96 2.55 6.31
N ALA A 52 12.55 1.34 5.89
CA ALA A 52 11.16 0.93 5.93
C ALA A 52 10.65 0.90 7.39
N GLN A 53 9.56 1.61 7.65
CA GLN A 53 8.95 1.69 8.98
C GLN A 53 7.76 0.76 9.12
N ILE A 54 7.15 0.39 8.02
CA ILE A 54 5.98 -0.48 7.90
C ILE A 54 6.03 -1.22 6.57
N ILE A 55 5.45 -2.41 6.50
CA ILE A 55 5.22 -3.17 5.26
C ILE A 55 3.75 -3.56 5.16
N LEU A 56 3.32 -3.92 3.93
CA LEU A 56 1.98 -4.42 3.68
C LEU A 56 2.02 -5.92 3.37
N GLY A 57 1.17 -6.70 4.06
CA GLY A 57 0.87 -8.10 3.77
C GLY A 57 -0.49 -8.27 3.09
N ASN A 58 -0.64 -9.28 2.21
CA ASN A 58 -1.92 -9.53 1.57
C ASN A 58 -2.66 -10.69 2.23
N THR A 59 -3.77 -10.40 2.86
CA THR A 59 -4.62 -11.35 3.61
C THR A 59 -5.03 -12.55 2.78
N TYR A 60 -5.56 -12.33 1.57
CA TYR A 60 -5.95 -13.41 0.67
C TYR A 60 -4.81 -14.40 0.40
N HIS A 61 -3.63 -13.90 0.03
CA HIS A 61 -2.50 -14.77 -0.31
C HIS A 61 -2.01 -15.58 0.89
N LEU A 62 -1.95 -14.97 2.06
CA LEU A 62 -1.51 -15.62 3.30
C LEU A 62 -2.56 -16.63 3.82
N PHE A 63 -3.83 -16.34 3.62
CA PHE A 63 -4.93 -17.25 3.93
C PHE A 63 -4.90 -18.49 3.07
N VAL A 64 -4.73 -18.36 1.75
CA VAL A 64 -4.68 -19.49 0.83
C VAL A 64 -3.38 -20.29 0.98
N ARG A 65 -2.26 -19.63 1.22
CA ARG A 65 -0.95 -20.25 1.42
C ARG A 65 -0.01 -19.35 2.24
N PRO A 66 0.54 -19.82 3.36
CA PRO A 66 0.55 -21.20 3.89
C PRO A 66 -0.71 -21.57 4.68
N GLY A 67 -1.67 -20.66 4.83
CA GLY A 67 -2.86 -20.81 5.64
C GLY A 67 -2.70 -20.26 7.07
N THR A 68 -3.80 -19.83 7.65
CA THR A 68 -3.85 -19.18 8.97
C THR A 68 -3.35 -20.10 10.09
N GLU A 69 -3.67 -21.40 10.04
CA GLU A 69 -3.22 -22.35 11.05
C GLU A 69 -1.69 -22.49 11.11
N THR A 70 -1.02 -22.46 9.94
CA THR A 70 0.44 -22.50 9.88
C THR A 70 1.05 -21.25 10.48
N ILE A 71 0.53 -20.07 10.10
CA ILE A 71 1.03 -18.78 10.60
C ILE A 71 0.79 -18.66 12.10
N LYS A 72 -0.39 -19.09 12.59
CA LYS A 72 -0.70 -19.10 14.03
C LYS A 72 0.28 -19.97 14.83
N LYS A 73 0.57 -21.19 14.35
CA LYS A 73 1.53 -22.11 14.99
C LYS A 73 2.94 -21.54 15.03
N LEU A 74 3.30 -20.70 14.07
CA LEU A 74 4.61 -20.01 13.99
C LEU A 74 4.64 -18.64 14.67
N GLY A 75 3.63 -18.29 15.48
CA GLY A 75 3.61 -17.11 16.33
C GLY A 75 3.12 -15.82 15.66
N GLY A 76 2.31 -15.93 14.58
CA GLY A 76 1.78 -14.79 13.83
C GLY A 76 2.73 -14.32 12.74
N LEU A 77 2.31 -13.31 11.98
CA LEU A 77 3.02 -12.88 10.76
C LEU A 77 4.40 -12.26 11.07
N HIS A 78 4.52 -11.51 12.15
CA HIS A 78 5.79 -10.92 12.59
C HIS A 78 6.87 -11.99 12.85
N SER A 79 6.54 -13.01 13.63
CA SER A 79 7.44 -14.14 13.92
C SER A 79 7.72 -14.97 12.66
N PHE A 80 6.69 -15.24 11.86
CA PHE A 80 6.80 -16.00 10.62
C PHE A 80 7.76 -15.36 9.60
N MET A 81 7.75 -14.02 9.52
CA MET A 81 8.60 -13.25 8.61
C MET A 81 9.92 -12.81 9.22
N ASN A 82 10.11 -12.96 10.54
CA ASN A 82 11.17 -12.32 11.30
C ASN A 82 11.21 -10.78 11.10
N TRP A 83 10.03 -10.15 11.09
CA TRP A 83 9.87 -8.70 10.93
C TRP A 83 9.39 -8.07 12.23
N GLN A 84 10.15 -7.10 12.77
CA GLN A 84 9.94 -6.52 14.10
C GLN A 84 9.30 -5.13 14.08
N LYS A 85 8.86 -4.65 12.91
CA LYS A 85 8.22 -3.35 12.74
C LYS A 85 6.77 -3.50 12.31
N PRO A 86 5.98 -2.42 12.27
CA PRO A 86 4.57 -2.47 11.89
C PRO A 86 4.27 -3.22 10.60
N ILE A 87 3.14 -3.91 10.58
CA ILE A 87 2.55 -4.56 9.41
C ILE A 87 1.11 -4.05 9.25
N LEU A 88 0.77 -3.65 8.03
CA LEU A 88 -0.63 -3.50 7.61
C LEU A 88 -1.03 -4.73 6.77
N THR A 89 -2.21 -5.28 7.01
CA THR A 89 -2.81 -6.28 6.13
C THR A 89 -4.02 -5.70 5.40
N ASP A 90 -4.10 -5.96 4.09
CA ASP A 90 -5.29 -5.61 3.31
C ASP A 90 -6.49 -6.48 3.68
N SER A 91 -7.69 -6.12 3.18
CA SER A 91 -8.92 -6.87 3.46
C SER A 91 -8.99 -8.26 2.79
N GLY A 92 -8.22 -8.47 1.74
CA GLY A 92 -8.32 -9.61 0.83
C GLY A 92 -9.39 -9.45 -0.27
N GLY A 93 -10.29 -8.48 -0.17
CA GLY A 93 -11.40 -8.26 -1.11
C GLY A 93 -10.94 -8.01 -2.54
N PHE A 94 -9.98 -7.11 -2.74
CA PHE A 94 -9.45 -6.78 -4.06
C PHE A 94 -8.79 -7.99 -4.76
N GLN A 95 -8.05 -8.83 -4.03
CA GLN A 95 -7.40 -10.02 -4.61
C GLN A 95 -8.42 -11.07 -5.01
N VAL A 96 -9.49 -11.23 -4.24
CA VAL A 96 -10.64 -12.06 -4.65
C VAL A 96 -11.26 -11.51 -5.92
N TRP A 97 -11.39 -10.19 -6.03
CA TRP A 97 -11.90 -9.55 -7.24
C TRP A 97 -10.97 -9.75 -8.44
N SER A 98 -9.67 -9.56 -8.30
CA SER A 98 -8.72 -9.51 -9.41
C SER A 98 -8.18 -10.86 -9.85
N LEU A 99 -8.14 -11.88 -8.96
CA LEU A 99 -7.48 -13.17 -9.21
C LEU A 99 -8.47 -14.34 -9.36
N ALA A 100 -9.68 -14.25 -8.82
CA ALA A 100 -10.63 -15.33 -8.90
C ALA A 100 -11.30 -15.41 -10.28
N LYS A 101 -11.17 -16.56 -10.95
CA LYS A 101 -11.80 -16.80 -12.26
C LYS A 101 -13.33 -16.86 -12.18
N MET A 102 -13.86 -17.38 -11.07
CA MET A 102 -15.29 -17.45 -10.77
C MET A 102 -15.50 -16.95 -9.35
N ARG A 103 -16.36 -15.95 -9.19
CA ARG A 103 -16.76 -15.42 -7.89
C ARG A 103 -18.24 -15.13 -7.87
N LYS A 104 -18.83 -15.28 -6.71
CA LYS A 104 -20.21 -14.88 -6.42
C LYS A 104 -20.21 -13.98 -5.19
N ILE A 105 -20.62 -12.74 -5.39
CA ILE A 105 -20.77 -11.74 -4.33
C ILE A 105 -22.19 -11.82 -3.82
N THR A 106 -22.35 -11.89 -2.51
CA THR A 106 -23.64 -11.90 -1.80
C THR A 106 -23.54 -10.97 -0.58
N GLU A 107 -24.63 -10.75 0.11
CA GLU A 107 -24.64 -9.96 1.35
C GLU A 107 -23.77 -10.60 2.46
N GLU A 108 -23.66 -11.93 2.46
CA GLU A 108 -22.85 -12.66 3.43
C GLU A 108 -21.35 -12.51 3.20
N GLY A 109 -20.93 -12.33 1.94
CA GLY A 109 -19.53 -12.24 1.54
C GLY A 109 -19.32 -12.73 0.11
N VAL A 110 -18.10 -13.20 -0.19
CA VAL A 110 -17.70 -13.62 -1.53
C VAL A 110 -17.28 -15.10 -1.54
N GLU A 111 -17.99 -15.90 -2.32
CA GLU A 111 -17.56 -17.27 -2.70
C GLU A 111 -16.73 -17.21 -3.98
N PHE A 112 -15.59 -17.88 -4.00
CA PHE A 112 -14.68 -17.85 -5.15
C PHE A 112 -13.89 -19.16 -5.26
N GLN A 113 -13.33 -19.39 -6.45
CA GLN A 113 -12.32 -20.43 -6.66
C GLN A 113 -10.94 -19.83 -6.51
N ASN A 114 -10.13 -20.34 -5.55
CA ASN A 114 -8.79 -19.82 -5.35
C ASN A 114 -7.87 -20.11 -6.57
N HIS A 115 -6.90 -19.28 -6.78
CA HIS A 115 -6.04 -19.32 -7.98
C HIS A 115 -4.97 -20.41 -7.96
N LEU A 116 -4.76 -21.12 -6.85
CA LEU A 116 -3.71 -22.13 -6.71
C LEU A 116 -4.19 -23.52 -7.15
N ASP A 117 -5.30 -23.96 -6.61
CA ASP A 117 -5.84 -25.32 -6.83
C ASP A 117 -7.30 -25.35 -7.28
N GLY A 118 -7.93 -24.17 -7.40
CA GLY A 118 -9.33 -24.04 -7.80
C GLY A 118 -10.35 -24.43 -6.73
N ALA A 119 -9.92 -24.69 -5.50
CA ALA A 119 -10.82 -25.02 -4.41
C ALA A 119 -11.78 -23.87 -4.11
N LYS A 120 -13.05 -24.23 -3.86
CA LYS A 120 -14.06 -23.25 -3.43
C LYS A 120 -13.70 -22.69 -2.06
N THR A 121 -13.70 -21.39 -1.96
CA THR A 121 -13.32 -20.64 -0.76
C THR A 121 -14.32 -19.53 -0.54
N PHE A 122 -14.60 -19.21 0.72
CA PHE A 122 -15.47 -18.11 1.11
C PHE A 122 -14.72 -17.13 2.02
N ILE A 123 -14.89 -15.83 1.77
CA ILE A 123 -14.46 -14.76 2.66
C ILE A 123 -15.62 -13.77 2.80
N GLY A 124 -16.01 -13.49 4.03
CA GLY A 124 -16.93 -12.42 4.39
C GLY A 124 -16.28 -11.46 5.39
N PRO A 125 -17.01 -10.45 5.85
CA PRO A 125 -16.51 -9.48 6.81
C PRO A 125 -15.88 -10.09 8.05
N GLU A 126 -16.58 -10.99 8.72
CA GLU A 126 -16.12 -11.66 9.94
C GLU A 126 -14.91 -12.55 9.67
N THR A 127 -14.94 -13.32 8.57
CA THR A 127 -13.84 -14.21 8.17
C THR A 127 -12.56 -13.40 7.86
N SER A 128 -12.70 -12.25 7.19
CA SER A 128 -11.55 -11.36 6.91
C SER A 128 -10.94 -10.84 8.21
N MET A 129 -11.77 -10.40 9.16
CA MET A 129 -11.28 -9.93 10.46
C MET A 129 -10.62 -11.06 11.26
N GLU A 130 -11.20 -12.25 11.27
CA GLU A 130 -10.62 -13.45 11.92
C GLU A 130 -9.25 -13.78 11.34
N ILE A 131 -9.12 -13.83 10.00
CA ILE A 131 -7.84 -14.09 9.34
C ILE A 131 -6.80 -13.05 9.76
N GLN A 132 -7.12 -11.76 9.69
CA GLN A 132 -6.20 -10.67 10.03
C GLN A 132 -5.83 -10.65 11.52
N SER A 133 -6.75 -11.03 12.40
CA SER A 133 -6.48 -11.24 13.82
C SER A 133 -5.47 -12.37 14.05
N VAL A 134 -5.59 -13.49 13.32
CA VAL A 134 -4.62 -14.60 13.37
C VAL A 134 -3.26 -14.19 12.78
N LEU A 135 -3.25 -13.43 11.71
CA LEU A 135 -2.02 -12.85 11.17
C LEU A 135 -1.34 -11.92 12.17
N GLY A 136 -2.10 -11.22 13.00
CA GLY A 136 -1.61 -10.33 14.04
C GLY A 136 -0.93 -9.08 13.50
N SER A 137 -1.41 -8.51 12.39
CA SER A 137 -0.93 -7.23 11.86
C SER A 137 -1.22 -6.08 12.83
N ASP A 138 -0.45 -5.00 12.75
CA ASP A 138 -0.71 -3.78 13.54
C ASP A 138 -1.94 -3.04 13.06
N ILE A 139 -2.16 -3.05 11.74
CA ILE A 139 -3.28 -2.40 11.07
C ILE A 139 -3.98 -3.42 10.18
N ALA A 140 -5.29 -3.60 10.37
CA ALA A 140 -6.14 -4.44 9.55
C ALA A 140 -7.14 -3.59 8.75
N MET A 141 -7.25 -3.85 7.44
CA MET A 141 -8.24 -3.20 6.59
C MET A 141 -9.58 -3.91 6.68
N LEU A 142 -10.68 -3.16 6.70
CA LEU A 142 -12.02 -3.76 6.67
C LEU A 142 -12.30 -4.43 5.33
N PHE A 143 -13.16 -5.45 5.37
CA PHE A 143 -13.60 -6.12 4.16
C PHE A 143 -14.55 -5.23 3.36
N ASP A 144 -14.28 -5.03 2.08
CA ASP A 144 -14.97 -4.13 1.18
C ASP A 144 -15.26 -4.77 -0.18
N GLU A 145 -16.21 -4.23 -0.90
CA GLU A 145 -16.42 -4.54 -2.31
C GLU A 145 -15.89 -3.39 -3.16
N CYS A 146 -14.86 -3.70 -3.95
CA CYS A 146 -14.25 -2.74 -4.88
C CYS A 146 -14.92 -2.89 -6.26
N PRO A 147 -15.77 -1.93 -6.69
CA PRO A 147 -16.42 -1.99 -7.99
C PRO A 147 -15.38 -1.89 -9.13
N PRO A 148 -15.63 -2.53 -10.29
CA PRO A 148 -14.78 -2.38 -11.46
C PRO A 148 -14.84 -0.95 -12.01
N TYR A 149 -13.82 -0.58 -12.76
CA TYR A 149 -13.87 0.64 -13.57
C TYR A 149 -13.85 0.27 -15.07
N PRO A 150 -14.74 0.85 -15.90
CA PRO A 150 -15.92 1.64 -15.50
C PRO A 150 -17.06 0.79 -14.92
N CYS A 151 -17.90 1.41 -14.10
CA CYS A 151 -19.19 0.85 -13.68
C CYS A 151 -20.25 1.95 -13.71
N ASP A 152 -21.53 1.55 -13.82
CA ASP A 152 -22.65 2.49 -13.70
C ASP A 152 -22.89 2.90 -12.24
N GLU A 153 -23.61 3.99 -12.06
CA GLU A 153 -23.86 4.57 -10.74
C GLU A 153 -24.75 3.67 -9.88
N GLU A 154 -25.69 2.95 -10.48
CA GLU A 154 -26.58 2.04 -9.76
C GLU A 154 -25.78 0.89 -9.13
N TYR A 155 -24.85 0.29 -9.88
CA TYR A 155 -23.94 -0.73 -9.35
C TYR A 155 -23.03 -0.15 -8.26
N ALA A 156 -22.42 1.01 -8.52
CA ALA A 156 -21.55 1.66 -7.55
C ALA A 156 -22.28 1.99 -6.24
N SER A 157 -23.54 2.44 -6.31
CA SER A 157 -24.37 2.71 -5.14
C SER A 157 -24.68 1.45 -4.34
N LYS A 158 -25.10 0.36 -5.00
CA LYS A 158 -25.35 -0.94 -4.34
C LYS A 158 -24.09 -1.49 -3.66
N SER A 159 -22.96 -1.42 -4.35
CA SER A 159 -21.64 -1.80 -3.83
C SER A 159 -21.26 -0.98 -2.59
N ASN A 160 -21.43 0.33 -2.67
CA ASN A 160 -21.13 1.24 -1.56
C ASN A 160 -21.96 0.94 -0.31
N GLN A 161 -23.27 0.77 -0.46
CA GLN A 161 -24.17 0.42 0.63
C GLN A 161 -23.83 -0.97 1.24
N MET A 162 -23.49 -1.94 0.40
CA MET A 162 -23.05 -3.26 0.87
C MET A 162 -21.74 -3.15 1.66
N THR A 163 -20.77 -2.37 1.18
CA THR A 163 -19.51 -2.11 1.88
C THR A 163 -19.75 -1.48 3.26
N LEU A 164 -20.70 -0.54 3.39
CA LEU A 164 -21.05 0.05 4.69
C LEU A 164 -21.64 -1.00 5.65
N ARG A 165 -22.58 -1.84 5.19
CA ARG A 165 -23.12 -2.94 6.03
C ARG A 165 -22.04 -3.94 6.42
N TRP A 166 -21.10 -4.24 5.52
CA TRP A 166 -19.95 -5.09 5.82
C TRP A 166 -19.00 -4.43 6.84
N ALA A 167 -18.83 -3.11 6.77
CA ALA A 167 -18.07 -2.36 7.76
C ALA A 167 -18.70 -2.42 9.15
N GLU A 168 -20.03 -2.33 9.27
CA GLU A 168 -20.77 -2.53 10.52
C GLU A 168 -20.54 -3.93 11.09
N ARG A 169 -20.65 -4.97 10.28
CA ARG A 169 -20.37 -6.38 10.67
C ARG A 169 -18.92 -6.56 11.12
N CYS A 170 -17.96 -5.98 10.40
CA CYS A 170 -16.56 -5.98 10.85
C CYS A 170 -16.43 -5.31 12.22
N LYS A 171 -17.07 -4.15 12.43
CA LYS A 171 -17.05 -3.42 13.71
C LYS A 171 -17.63 -4.23 14.87
N GLU A 172 -18.76 -4.90 14.65
CA GLU A 172 -19.36 -5.79 15.63
C GLU A 172 -18.41 -6.94 16.01
N TRP A 173 -17.78 -7.58 15.00
CA TRP A 173 -16.81 -8.64 15.23
C TRP A 173 -15.60 -8.14 16.03
N ILE A 174 -15.03 -6.97 15.66
CA ILE A 174 -13.91 -6.34 16.35
C ILE A 174 -14.25 -6.06 17.82
N THR A 175 -15.43 -5.49 18.06
CA THR A 175 -15.88 -5.13 19.41
C THR A 175 -16.04 -6.38 20.30
N LYS A 176 -16.52 -7.46 19.70
CA LYS A 176 -16.73 -8.74 20.42
C LYS A 176 -15.42 -9.50 20.71
N ASN A 177 -14.45 -9.44 19.79
CA ASN A 177 -13.25 -10.29 19.85
C ASN A 177 -12.00 -9.54 20.32
N GLU A 178 -11.99 -8.19 20.28
CA GLU A 178 -10.88 -7.32 20.69
C GLU A 178 -9.50 -7.79 20.19
N PRO A 179 -9.28 -7.92 18.87
CA PRO A 179 -8.07 -8.51 18.32
C PRO A 179 -6.81 -7.71 18.71
N LEU A 180 -5.73 -8.44 19.00
CA LEU A 180 -4.44 -7.88 19.35
C LEU A 180 -3.47 -7.94 18.18
N ALA A 181 -2.53 -7.00 18.13
CA ALA A 181 -1.37 -7.11 17.25
C ALA A 181 -0.46 -8.25 17.72
N GLY A 182 0.04 -9.05 16.81
CA GLY A 182 0.75 -10.31 17.10
C GLY A 182 1.98 -10.11 17.99
N GLY A 183 2.06 -10.90 19.06
CA GLY A 183 3.16 -10.79 20.01
C GLY A 183 3.10 -9.59 20.97
N SER A 184 1.99 -8.82 20.96
CA SER A 184 1.78 -7.62 21.78
C SER A 184 0.52 -7.73 22.61
N SER A 185 0.43 -6.93 23.68
CA SER A 185 -0.80 -6.69 24.43
C SER A 185 -1.63 -5.52 23.90
N GLN A 186 -1.18 -4.85 22.85
CA GLN A 186 -1.88 -3.72 22.26
C GLN A 186 -2.91 -4.21 21.21
N LYS A 187 -4.04 -3.49 21.14
CA LYS A 187 -5.09 -3.78 20.16
C LYS A 187 -4.61 -3.51 18.73
N GLN A 188 -5.06 -4.35 17.81
CA GLN A 188 -4.93 -4.13 16.39
C GLN A 188 -5.73 -2.89 15.99
N LEU A 189 -5.17 -2.03 15.13
CA LEU A 189 -5.87 -0.87 14.57
C LEU A 189 -6.69 -1.31 13.36
N HIS A 190 -7.85 -0.68 13.15
CA HIS A 190 -8.77 -1.03 12.07
C HIS A 190 -9.09 0.19 11.21
N PHE A 191 -8.90 0.05 9.89
CA PHE A 191 -9.11 1.13 8.93
C PHE A 191 -10.30 0.83 8.01
N GLY A 192 -11.25 1.78 7.95
CA GLY A 192 -12.36 1.76 7.00
C GLY A 192 -11.88 2.07 5.58
N ILE A 193 -12.59 1.54 4.57
CA ILE A 193 -12.28 1.77 3.16
C ILE A 193 -13.42 2.51 2.48
N VAL A 194 -13.19 3.78 2.13
CA VAL A 194 -14.14 4.61 1.38
C VAL A 194 -14.23 4.09 -0.05
N GLN A 195 -15.42 3.74 -0.49
CA GLN A 195 -15.74 3.33 -1.85
C GLN A 195 -16.63 4.38 -2.55
N GLY A 196 -17.20 4.13 -3.72
CA GLY A 196 -18.09 5.04 -4.44
C GLY A 196 -17.64 5.32 -5.88
N SER A 197 -16.64 4.57 -6.40
CA SER A 197 -16.13 4.73 -7.78
C SER A 197 -15.75 6.20 -8.07
N ILE A 198 -16.20 6.75 -9.20
CA ILE A 198 -15.96 8.15 -9.61
C ILE A 198 -17.09 9.11 -9.18
N TYR A 199 -18.11 8.63 -8.47
CA TYR A 199 -19.32 9.38 -8.12
C TYR A 199 -19.11 10.13 -6.81
N SER A 200 -19.14 11.47 -6.86
CA SER A 200 -18.86 12.35 -5.72
C SER A 200 -19.80 12.12 -4.53
N GLU A 201 -21.10 11.99 -4.82
CA GLU A 201 -22.12 11.79 -3.78
C GLU A 201 -21.93 10.46 -3.05
N LEU A 202 -21.58 9.40 -3.78
CA LEU A 202 -21.30 8.08 -3.20
C LEU A 202 -20.00 8.09 -2.36
N ARG A 203 -18.97 8.85 -2.78
CA ARG A 203 -17.75 9.04 -2.00
C ARG A 203 -18.02 9.74 -0.67
N GLU A 204 -18.83 10.79 -0.69
CA GLU A 204 -19.27 11.51 0.50
C GLU A 204 -20.08 10.61 1.43
N GLU A 205 -21.09 9.88 0.90
CA GLU A 205 -21.91 8.93 1.64
C GLU A 205 -21.04 7.87 2.32
N SER A 206 -20.14 7.25 1.56
CA SER A 206 -19.20 6.24 2.07
C SER A 206 -18.33 6.77 3.20
N ALA A 207 -17.71 7.95 3.00
CA ALA A 207 -16.83 8.54 3.99
C ALA A 207 -17.59 8.85 5.30
N LYS A 208 -18.76 9.49 5.21
CA LYS A 208 -19.60 9.81 6.37
C LYS A 208 -20.08 8.57 7.09
N GLY A 209 -20.60 7.56 6.38
CA GLY A 209 -21.04 6.31 6.97
C GLY A 209 -19.93 5.58 7.73
N LEU A 210 -18.73 5.51 7.17
CA LEU A 210 -17.57 4.91 7.86
C LEU A 210 -17.13 5.71 9.08
N VAL A 211 -17.21 7.05 9.03
CA VAL A 211 -16.90 7.92 10.18
C VAL A 211 -17.91 7.74 11.29
N ASP A 212 -19.20 7.61 10.98
CA ASP A 212 -20.25 7.36 11.96
C ASP A 212 -20.09 5.99 12.67
N ILE A 213 -19.65 4.95 11.93
CA ILE A 213 -19.30 3.64 12.50
C ILE A 213 -18.06 3.75 13.42
N GLY A 214 -17.09 4.54 13.02
CA GLY A 214 -15.90 4.92 13.81
C GLY A 214 -14.76 3.90 13.76
N PHE A 215 -13.66 4.28 13.12
CA PHE A 215 -12.43 3.48 12.97
C PHE A 215 -11.17 4.24 13.38
N ASP A 216 -10.03 3.53 13.45
CA ASP A 216 -8.74 4.11 13.85
C ASP A 216 -8.08 4.91 12.72
N GLY A 217 -8.47 4.65 11.47
CA GLY A 217 -8.03 5.33 10.28
C GLY A 217 -8.95 5.05 9.09
N TYR A 218 -8.70 5.71 7.96
CA TYR A 218 -9.55 5.59 6.78
C TYR A 218 -8.71 5.49 5.51
N ALA A 219 -9.09 4.60 4.61
CA ALA A 219 -8.48 4.50 3.30
C ALA A 219 -9.44 5.01 2.22
N VAL A 220 -8.88 5.55 1.15
CA VAL A 220 -9.57 5.81 -0.11
C VAL A 220 -9.30 4.61 -1.02
N GLY A 221 -10.31 3.74 -1.17
CA GLY A 221 -10.29 2.58 -2.05
C GLY A 221 -10.93 2.87 -3.40
N GLY A 222 -10.98 1.87 -4.29
CA GLY A 222 -11.55 2.03 -5.64
C GLY A 222 -10.82 3.08 -6.48
N VAL A 223 -9.52 3.30 -6.20
CA VAL A 223 -8.60 4.12 -6.98
C VAL A 223 -7.48 3.24 -7.52
N SER A 224 -6.86 3.64 -8.65
CA SER A 224 -5.84 2.83 -9.33
C SER A 224 -6.34 1.46 -9.83
N VAL A 225 -7.62 1.40 -10.22
CA VAL A 225 -8.29 0.21 -10.76
C VAL A 225 -8.54 0.28 -12.28
N GLY A 226 -7.96 1.28 -12.95
CA GLY A 226 -8.02 1.47 -14.40
C GLY A 226 -8.59 2.81 -14.85
N GLU A 227 -9.01 3.66 -13.92
CA GLU A 227 -9.51 5.01 -14.19
C GLU A 227 -8.38 5.96 -14.63
N PRO A 228 -8.71 7.01 -15.41
CA PRO A 228 -7.78 8.10 -15.70
C PRO A 228 -7.33 8.82 -14.41
N GLU A 229 -6.10 9.31 -14.39
CA GLU A 229 -5.50 10.00 -13.24
C GLU A 229 -6.39 11.15 -12.71
N LYS A 230 -7.06 11.88 -13.59
CA LYS A 230 -7.98 12.94 -13.22
C LYS A 230 -9.14 12.43 -12.34
N GLU A 231 -9.70 11.27 -12.67
CA GLU A 231 -10.80 10.68 -11.89
C GLU A 231 -10.30 10.13 -10.55
N MET A 232 -9.09 9.57 -10.53
CA MET A 232 -8.42 9.16 -9.29
C MET A 232 -8.21 10.36 -8.34
N ILE A 233 -7.74 11.50 -8.85
CA ILE A 233 -7.57 12.72 -8.08
C ILE A 233 -8.91 13.18 -7.51
N ARG A 234 -9.96 13.23 -8.35
CA ARG A 234 -11.32 13.61 -7.93
C ARG A 234 -11.88 12.68 -6.85
N ALA A 235 -11.61 11.38 -6.95
CA ALA A 235 -12.07 10.43 -5.94
C ALA A 235 -11.47 10.74 -4.56
N VAL A 236 -10.21 11.16 -4.50
CA VAL A 236 -9.56 11.60 -3.25
C VAL A 236 -10.14 12.94 -2.78
N GLU A 237 -10.29 13.92 -3.67
CA GLU A 237 -10.88 15.23 -3.37
C GLU A 237 -12.33 15.13 -2.86
N ASN A 238 -13.08 14.14 -3.33
CA ASN A 238 -14.46 13.88 -2.92
C ASN A 238 -14.57 12.97 -1.68
N SER A 239 -13.48 12.46 -1.15
CA SER A 239 -13.46 11.60 0.05
C SER A 239 -12.84 12.31 1.25
N VAL A 240 -11.66 12.89 1.07
CA VAL A 240 -10.82 13.45 2.15
C VAL A 240 -11.50 14.52 2.99
N PRO A 241 -12.30 15.47 2.44
CA PRO A 241 -12.96 16.50 3.25
C PRO A 241 -13.93 15.97 4.31
N PHE A 242 -14.44 14.76 4.13
CA PHE A 242 -15.37 14.12 5.06
C PHE A 242 -14.69 13.20 6.09
N LEU A 243 -13.37 13.03 6.00
CA LEU A 243 -12.59 12.22 6.93
C LEU A 243 -12.02 13.04 8.09
N PRO A 244 -11.99 12.51 9.32
CA PRO A 244 -11.47 13.21 10.48
C PRO A 244 -10.01 13.64 10.30
N ASN A 245 -9.66 14.83 10.81
CA ASN A 245 -8.30 15.34 10.72
C ASN A 245 -7.32 14.61 11.66
N ASP A 246 -7.80 14.10 12.78
CA ASP A 246 -7.04 13.39 13.80
C ASP A 246 -6.86 11.88 13.50
N LYS A 247 -7.20 11.44 12.30
CA LYS A 247 -7.05 10.06 11.82
C LYS A 247 -6.13 9.97 10.62
N PRO A 248 -5.33 8.89 10.48
CA PRO A 248 -4.52 8.67 9.30
C PRO A 248 -5.39 8.35 8.08
N ARG A 249 -4.94 8.82 6.91
CA ARG A 249 -5.60 8.65 5.61
C ARG A 249 -4.69 7.90 4.64
N TYR A 250 -5.20 6.85 4.04
CA TYR A 250 -4.44 5.95 3.20
C TYR A 250 -5.03 5.89 1.78
N ALA A 251 -4.24 6.14 0.74
CA ALA A 251 -4.64 5.93 -0.66
C ALA A 251 -4.10 4.57 -1.14
N MET A 252 -5.00 3.63 -1.44
CA MET A 252 -4.67 2.24 -1.69
C MET A 252 -4.15 2.01 -3.11
N GLY A 253 -3.06 1.24 -3.24
CA GLY A 253 -2.53 0.75 -4.53
C GLY A 253 -1.93 1.81 -5.45
N LEU A 254 -1.75 3.03 -4.97
CA LEU A 254 -1.33 4.19 -5.72
C LEU A 254 0.17 4.46 -5.51
N GLY A 255 0.94 4.63 -6.60
CA GLY A 255 2.36 4.66 -6.38
C GLY A 255 3.28 5.15 -7.49
N THR A 256 2.86 5.96 -8.46
CA THR A 256 3.87 6.73 -9.20
C THR A 256 4.36 7.90 -8.34
N PRO A 257 5.63 8.32 -8.47
CA PRO A 257 6.17 9.41 -7.64
C PRO A 257 5.36 10.71 -7.71
N SER A 258 4.95 11.14 -8.89
CA SER A 258 4.10 12.32 -9.08
C SER A 258 2.74 12.17 -8.41
N GLN A 259 2.07 11.04 -8.62
CA GLN A 259 0.76 10.76 -8.01
C GLN A 259 0.82 10.78 -6.48
N MET A 260 1.83 10.16 -5.87
CA MET A 260 1.97 10.19 -4.41
C MET A 260 2.09 11.62 -3.88
N LEU A 261 2.90 12.48 -4.52
CA LEU A 261 3.03 13.87 -4.11
C LEU A 261 1.74 14.66 -4.32
N GLU A 262 0.99 14.40 -5.41
CA GLU A 262 -0.34 14.99 -5.62
C GLU A 262 -1.34 14.59 -4.53
N MET A 263 -1.30 13.35 -4.08
CA MET A 263 -2.18 12.87 -3.00
C MET A 263 -1.76 13.42 -1.64
N ILE A 264 -0.44 13.53 -1.38
CA ILE A 264 0.07 14.16 -0.15
C ILE A 264 -0.42 15.62 -0.07
N ALA A 265 -0.37 16.36 -1.20
CA ALA A 265 -0.90 17.72 -1.28
C ALA A 265 -2.38 17.83 -0.88
N ARG A 266 -3.13 16.72 -0.97
CA ARG A 266 -4.55 16.60 -0.62
C ARG A 266 -4.79 15.96 0.74
N GLY A 267 -3.77 15.80 1.56
CA GLY A 267 -3.87 15.32 2.93
C GLY A 267 -3.87 13.80 3.09
N ILE A 268 -3.35 13.04 2.13
CA ILE A 268 -3.10 11.60 2.28
C ILE A 268 -1.76 11.36 2.99
N ASP A 269 -1.75 10.38 3.90
CA ASP A 269 -0.63 10.06 4.78
C ASP A 269 0.11 8.78 4.39
N MET A 270 -0.59 7.79 3.83
CA MET A 270 -0.06 6.43 3.65
C MET A 270 -0.30 5.95 2.22
N PHE A 271 0.67 5.19 1.70
CA PHE A 271 0.66 4.66 0.34
C PHE A 271 1.25 3.26 0.30
N ASP A 272 0.73 2.43 -0.59
CA ASP A 272 1.36 1.19 -1.03
C ASP A 272 1.33 1.10 -2.54
N CYS A 273 2.28 0.42 -3.12
CA CYS A 273 2.23 0.01 -4.51
C CYS A 273 3.24 -1.11 -4.79
N VAL A 274 2.89 -2.00 -5.69
CA VAL A 274 3.79 -3.05 -6.16
C VAL A 274 4.83 -2.56 -7.18
N LEU A 275 4.71 -1.33 -7.69
CA LEU A 275 5.56 -0.80 -8.77
C LEU A 275 7.06 -0.95 -8.48
N PRO A 276 7.61 -0.53 -7.31
CA PRO A 276 9.05 -0.60 -7.08
C PRO A 276 9.63 -1.99 -7.30
N THR A 277 8.94 -3.02 -6.81
CA THR A 277 9.38 -4.42 -6.95
C THR A 277 8.95 -5.04 -8.28
N ARG A 278 7.79 -4.65 -8.84
CA ARG A 278 7.27 -5.19 -10.10
C ARG A 278 8.14 -4.76 -11.27
N VAL A 279 8.42 -3.47 -11.41
CA VAL A 279 9.19 -2.95 -12.55
C VAL A 279 10.69 -3.30 -12.44
N ALA A 280 11.21 -3.48 -11.22
CA ALA A 280 12.57 -3.99 -11.00
C ALA A 280 12.79 -5.35 -11.69
N ARG A 281 11.81 -6.26 -11.62
CA ARG A 281 11.88 -7.57 -12.27
C ARG A 281 11.97 -7.48 -13.79
N THR A 282 11.47 -6.38 -14.37
CA THR A 282 11.57 -6.10 -15.82
C THR A 282 12.76 -5.23 -16.18
N GLY A 283 13.56 -4.82 -15.18
CA GLY A 283 14.79 -4.05 -15.37
C GLY A 283 14.61 -2.54 -15.34
N THR A 284 13.43 -2.04 -14.95
CA THR A 284 13.18 -0.60 -14.79
C THR A 284 13.55 -0.14 -13.38
N VAL A 285 14.33 0.94 -13.30
CA VAL A 285 14.73 1.59 -12.07
C VAL A 285 14.30 3.06 -12.07
N TYR A 286 14.00 3.57 -10.88
CA TYR A 286 13.69 4.96 -10.63
C TYR A 286 14.94 5.72 -10.22
N THR A 287 15.15 6.91 -10.78
CA THR A 287 16.21 7.86 -10.43
C THR A 287 15.61 9.24 -10.22
N THR A 288 16.35 10.18 -9.67
CA THR A 288 15.88 11.57 -9.51
C THR A 288 15.59 12.28 -10.85
N ASN A 289 16.13 11.75 -11.94
CA ASN A 289 15.99 12.31 -13.30
C ASN A 289 14.99 11.54 -14.19
N GLY A 290 14.23 10.60 -13.62
CA GLY A 290 13.28 9.78 -14.37
C GLY A 290 13.58 8.29 -14.27
N THR A 291 13.08 7.49 -15.21
CA THR A 291 13.23 6.03 -15.20
C THR A 291 14.23 5.53 -16.24
N LEU A 292 15.04 4.53 -15.85
CA LEU A 292 15.94 3.81 -16.76
C LEU A 292 15.44 2.37 -16.92
N ASN A 293 15.43 1.85 -18.17
CA ASN A 293 15.29 0.41 -18.37
C ASN A 293 16.69 -0.18 -18.63
N LEU A 294 17.27 -0.79 -17.61
CA LEU A 294 18.65 -1.31 -17.65
C LEU A 294 18.84 -2.48 -18.63
N LYS A 295 17.79 -3.05 -19.22
CA LYS A 295 17.90 -4.06 -20.29
C LYS A 295 18.25 -3.44 -21.65
N ASN A 296 18.18 -2.12 -21.81
CA ASN A 296 18.50 -1.43 -23.06
C ASN A 296 19.97 -1.60 -23.44
N ASN A 297 20.23 -1.65 -24.76
CA ASN A 297 21.58 -1.86 -25.30
C ASN A 297 22.56 -0.74 -24.96
N LYS A 298 22.10 0.47 -24.77
CA LYS A 298 22.95 1.61 -24.40
C LYS A 298 23.72 1.42 -23.09
N PHE A 299 23.33 0.45 -22.26
CA PHE A 299 23.99 0.11 -20.98
C PHE A 299 24.87 -1.12 -21.06
N LEU A 300 25.24 -1.60 -22.27
CA LEU A 300 26.01 -2.84 -22.46
C LEU A 300 27.38 -2.77 -21.77
N ASP A 301 28.08 -1.67 -21.95
CA ASP A 301 29.40 -1.35 -21.46
C ASP A 301 29.45 -0.10 -20.55
N ASP A 302 28.29 0.25 -19.98
CA ASP A 302 28.15 1.38 -19.08
C ASP A 302 28.67 1.00 -17.68
N ASP A 303 29.80 1.61 -17.29
CA ASP A 303 30.49 1.39 -16.01
C ASP A 303 29.91 2.22 -14.85
N GLN A 304 28.95 3.12 -15.14
CA GLN A 304 28.37 4.02 -14.13
C GLN A 304 27.38 3.29 -13.23
N PRO A 305 27.20 3.74 -11.97
CA PRO A 305 26.13 3.28 -11.10
C PRO A 305 24.76 3.65 -11.69
N ILE A 306 23.66 3.07 -11.16
CA ILE A 306 22.29 3.42 -11.57
C ILE A 306 22.09 4.94 -11.48
N GLU A 307 22.53 5.53 -10.38
CA GLU A 307 22.45 6.98 -10.15
C GLU A 307 23.67 7.42 -9.33
N GLU A 308 24.38 8.42 -9.81
CA GLU A 308 25.52 9.00 -9.10
C GLU A 308 25.02 9.73 -7.82
N GLY A 309 25.75 9.55 -6.72
CA GLY A 309 25.37 10.12 -5.41
C GLY A 309 24.21 9.41 -4.71
N CYS A 310 23.62 8.37 -5.30
CA CYS A 310 22.57 7.59 -4.65
C CYS A 310 23.14 6.73 -3.51
N GLU A 311 22.57 6.86 -2.32
CA GLU A 311 23.00 6.16 -1.10
C GLU A 311 22.48 4.70 -0.98
N CYS A 312 21.72 4.19 -1.95
CA CYS A 312 21.26 2.81 -1.91
C CYS A 312 22.43 1.83 -1.97
N TYR A 313 22.21 0.62 -1.44
CA TYR A 313 23.25 -0.45 -1.46
C TYR A 313 23.86 -0.65 -2.85
N THR A 314 23.02 -0.71 -3.88
CA THR A 314 23.43 -0.98 -5.26
C THR A 314 24.41 0.08 -5.80
N CYS A 315 24.03 1.36 -5.69
CA CYS A 315 24.85 2.47 -6.18
C CYS A 315 26.10 2.69 -5.31
N LYS A 316 25.94 2.66 -3.98
CA LYS A 316 27.03 2.89 -3.03
C LYS A 316 28.12 1.81 -3.10
N LYS A 317 27.77 0.57 -3.48
CA LYS A 317 28.73 -0.52 -3.72
C LYS A 317 29.35 -0.49 -5.11
N GLY A 318 28.98 0.46 -5.97
CA GLY A 318 29.55 0.63 -7.29
C GLY A 318 29.13 -0.43 -8.32
N PHE A 319 27.98 -1.08 -8.15
CA PHE A 319 27.45 -1.97 -9.19
C PHE A 319 27.12 -1.17 -10.44
N SER A 320 27.80 -1.45 -11.55
CA SER A 320 27.61 -0.73 -12.80
C SER A 320 26.30 -1.10 -13.50
N ARG A 321 25.77 -0.17 -14.30
CA ARG A 321 24.58 -0.43 -15.14
C ARG A 321 24.84 -1.58 -16.10
N GLY A 322 26.04 -1.70 -16.67
CA GLY A 322 26.43 -2.80 -17.57
C GLY A 322 26.39 -4.16 -16.86
N TYR A 323 26.95 -4.26 -15.65
CA TYR A 323 26.87 -5.49 -14.87
C TYR A 323 25.42 -5.87 -14.50
N ILE A 324 24.63 -4.92 -14.01
CA ILE A 324 23.22 -5.16 -13.67
C ILE A 324 22.43 -5.59 -14.92
N ARG A 325 22.70 -4.94 -16.09
CA ARG A 325 22.12 -5.36 -17.36
C ARG A 325 22.46 -6.81 -17.69
N HIS A 326 23.72 -7.20 -17.56
CA HIS A 326 24.16 -8.57 -17.77
C HIS A 326 23.36 -9.54 -16.91
N LEU A 327 23.28 -9.30 -15.60
CA LEU A 327 22.50 -10.14 -14.66
C LEU A 327 21.03 -10.26 -15.07
N LEU A 328 20.38 -9.14 -15.41
CA LEU A 328 18.97 -9.12 -15.82
C LEU A 328 18.72 -9.85 -17.16
N LYS A 329 19.67 -9.81 -18.09
CA LYS A 329 19.59 -10.52 -19.36
C LYS A 329 19.87 -12.01 -19.21
N SER A 330 20.74 -12.40 -18.29
CA SER A 330 21.07 -13.79 -17.96
C SER A 330 20.03 -14.44 -17.03
N GLY A 331 19.03 -13.67 -16.52
CA GLY A 331 18.03 -14.19 -15.60
C GLY A 331 18.54 -14.40 -14.17
N GLU A 332 19.67 -13.80 -13.82
CA GLU A 332 20.27 -13.92 -12.48
C GLU A 332 19.45 -13.15 -11.43
N ILE A 333 19.14 -13.83 -10.32
CA ILE A 333 18.32 -13.28 -9.23
C ILE A 333 18.95 -12.02 -8.63
N LEU A 334 20.28 -11.95 -8.58
CA LEU A 334 21.01 -10.79 -8.06
C LEU A 334 20.67 -9.51 -8.84
N GLY A 335 20.46 -9.59 -10.16
CA GLY A 335 20.05 -8.43 -10.96
C GLY A 335 18.71 -7.85 -10.50
N VAL A 336 17.72 -8.71 -10.26
CA VAL A 336 16.40 -8.31 -9.72
C VAL A 336 16.52 -7.74 -8.30
N ARG A 337 17.37 -8.34 -7.45
CA ARG A 337 17.59 -7.85 -6.08
C ARG A 337 18.22 -6.45 -6.08
N LEU A 338 19.29 -6.22 -6.86
CA LEU A 338 19.97 -4.93 -6.94
C LEU A 338 19.04 -3.81 -7.45
N THR A 339 18.23 -4.10 -8.47
CA THR A 339 17.24 -3.15 -8.99
C THR A 339 16.10 -2.88 -7.99
N THR A 340 15.65 -3.91 -7.26
CA THR A 340 14.62 -3.76 -6.23
C THR A 340 15.11 -2.89 -5.07
N LEU A 341 16.33 -3.11 -4.59
CA LEU A 341 16.92 -2.30 -3.51
C LEU A 341 17.02 -0.82 -3.92
N CYS A 342 17.42 -0.54 -5.16
CA CYS A 342 17.49 0.82 -5.67
C CYS A 342 16.09 1.47 -5.74
N ASN A 343 15.09 0.77 -6.26
CA ASN A 343 13.72 1.29 -6.38
C ASN A 343 13.07 1.53 -5.00
N LEU A 344 13.22 0.62 -4.06
CA LEU A 344 12.69 0.80 -2.71
C LEU A 344 13.37 1.96 -1.99
N HIS A 345 14.71 2.10 -2.15
CA HIS A 345 15.42 3.26 -1.63
C HIS A 345 14.86 4.57 -2.17
N PHE A 346 14.63 4.64 -3.49
CA PHE A 346 14.04 5.83 -4.13
C PHE A 346 12.69 6.19 -3.50
N TYR A 347 11.77 5.23 -3.37
CA TYR A 347 10.44 5.47 -2.82
C TYR A 347 10.47 5.88 -1.34
N LEU A 348 11.25 5.20 -0.52
CA LEU A 348 11.38 5.52 0.90
C LEU A 348 12.05 6.88 1.12
N ASN A 349 13.05 7.21 0.28
CA ASN A 349 13.71 8.51 0.31
C ASN A 349 12.78 9.64 -0.18
N LEU A 350 11.92 9.39 -1.18
CA LEU A 350 10.90 10.35 -1.60
C LEU A 350 9.96 10.72 -0.44
N MET A 351 9.52 9.74 0.34
CA MET A 351 8.70 10.01 1.54
C MET A 351 9.47 10.77 2.61
N LYS A 352 10.76 10.48 2.79
CA LYS A 352 11.61 11.26 3.69
C LYS A 352 11.73 12.72 3.23
N GLN A 353 11.98 12.96 1.94
CA GLN A 353 11.99 14.30 1.36
C GLN A 353 10.64 15.01 1.53
N ALA A 354 9.52 14.31 1.33
CA ALA A 354 8.18 14.86 1.54
C ALA A 354 7.99 15.33 3.00
N ARG A 355 8.37 14.51 3.99
CA ARG A 355 8.29 14.90 5.41
C ARG A 355 9.17 16.11 5.73
N GLU A 356 10.39 16.17 5.18
CA GLU A 356 11.30 17.32 5.35
C GLU A 356 10.73 18.57 4.70
N ALA A 357 10.20 18.45 3.49
CA ALA A 357 9.61 19.58 2.75
C ALA A 357 8.35 20.13 3.45
N ILE A 358 7.48 19.25 3.98
CA ILE A 358 6.32 19.67 4.79
C ILE A 358 6.80 20.43 6.03
N ARG A 359 7.77 19.90 6.78
CA ARG A 359 8.30 20.53 7.99
C ARG A 359 8.84 21.95 7.72
N ASN A 360 9.41 22.17 6.54
CA ASN A 360 10.02 23.43 6.13
C ASN A 360 9.08 24.32 5.31
N ASN A 361 7.80 23.95 5.13
CA ASN A 361 6.82 24.65 4.29
C ASN A 361 7.29 24.87 2.83
N SER A 362 8.01 23.89 2.28
CA SER A 362 8.55 23.88 0.91
C SER A 362 8.01 22.69 0.09
N PHE A 363 6.87 22.15 0.50
CA PHE A 363 6.31 20.94 -0.13
C PHE A 363 5.93 21.17 -1.60
N GLU A 364 5.44 22.36 -1.93
CA GLU A 364 5.10 22.72 -3.31
C GLU A 364 6.31 22.69 -4.25
N ASP A 365 7.51 23.04 -3.78
CA ASP A 365 8.73 22.96 -4.59
C ASP A 365 9.10 21.51 -4.90
N LEU A 366 8.95 20.62 -3.91
CA LEU A 366 9.14 19.19 -4.12
C LEU A 366 8.10 18.64 -5.11
N ARG A 367 6.82 19.00 -4.98
CA ARG A 367 5.74 18.59 -5.88
C ARG A 367 6.03 18.99 -7.32
N LYS A 368 6.42 20.26 -7.56
CA LYS A 368 6.80 20.76 -8.88
C LYS A 368 7.99 20.02 -9.48
N LYS A 369 8.99 19.69 -8.67
CA LYS A 369 10.16 18.92 -9.13
C LYS A 369 9.78 17.57 -9.74
N TYR A 370 8.73 16.93 -9.24
CA TYR A 370 8.27 15.62 -9.70
C TYR A 370 7.00 15.67 -10.58
N GLN A 371 6.51 16.85 -10.94
CA GLN A 371 5.26 17.03 -11.71
C GLN A 371 5.24 16.22 -12.99
N ASP A 372 6.32 16.23 -13.76
CA ASP A 372 6.45 15.56 -15.05
C ASP A 372 7.17 14.20 -14.95
N TYR A 373 7.39 13.70 -13.73
CA TYR A 373 8.23 12.51 -13.51
C TYR A 373 7.76 11.27 -14.29
N GLY A 374 6.47 11.09 -14.49
CA GLY A 374 5.90 9.96 -15.23
C GLY A 374 6.17 9.99 -16.74
N SER A 375 6.41 11.17 -17.32
CA SER A 375 6.74 11.37 -18.73
C SER A 375 8.24 11.27 -19.03
N LEU A 376 9.09 11.36 -18.00
CA LEU A 376 10.55 11.33 -18.12
C LEU A 376 11.04 9.89 -18.29
N ARG A 377 11.26 9.46 -19.54
CA ARG A 377 12.05 8.26 -19.88
C ARG A 377 13.45 8.70 -20.28
N VAL A 378 14.44 8.46 -19.43
CA VAL A 378 15.85 8.80 -19.67
C VAL A 378 16.56 7.69 -20.46
#